data_52bb6b901c5f7b648618ea144a2d7dca
#
_entry.id   52bb6b901c5f7b648618ea144a2d7dca
#
_cell.length_a   1.000
_cell.length_b   1.000
_cell.length_c   1.000
_cell.angle_alpha   90.00
_cell.angle_beta   90.00
_cell.angle_gamma   90.00
#
_symmetry.space_group_name_H-M   'P 1'
#
loop_
_entity.id
_entity.type
_entity.pdbx_description
1 polymer ?
#
loop_
_entity_poly.entity_id
_entity_poly.type
_entity_poly.pdbx_seq_one_letter_code
_entity_poly.pdbx_strand_id
1 'polypeptide(L)'
;RAQVAAAELGPVAERVRDVVERIAAAIDPELAVTVAEHGTRVVAVASGGDTARLIGRHGQTIDAVQHLAAAAALPGSDGEWEIVVDTAGYRMRRERRLRALALKAAARAVREVRPQALEPMSSAERRIVHTVLLEYDGVETASEGRDPARYVVVRPSDPA
;
A
#
# COMPACT_ATOMS: atom_id res chain seq x y z
N ARG A 1 -3.84 -25.41 22.54
CA ARG A 1 -4.57 -24.67 21.49
C ARG A 1 -5.41 -23.60 22.20
N ALA A 2 -4.87 -22.41 22.36
CA ALA A 2 -5.62 -21.26 22.87
C ALA A 2 -6.57 -20.83 21.75
N GLN A 3 -7.85 -21.04 21.94
CA GLN A 3 -8.93 -20.50 21.15
C GLN A 3 -9.00 -19.01 21.52
N VAL A 4 -8.39 -18.15 20.69
CA VAL A 4 -8.57 -16.71 20.83
C VAL A 4 -10.04 -16.47 20.52
N ALA A 5 -10.83 -16.12 21.54
CA ALA A 5 -12.19 -15.70 21.38
C ALA A 5 -12.17 -14.54 20.35
N ALA A 6 -12.96 -14.65 19.30
CA ALA A 6 -13.14 -13.56 18.34
C ALA A 6 -13.68 -12.37 19.15
N ALA A 7 -12.85 -11.35 19.35
CA ALA A 7 -13.30 -10.10 19.94
C ALA A 7 -14.45 -9.57 19.08
N GLU A 8 -15.53 -9.14 19.72
CA GLU A 8 -16.65 -8.52 19.01
C GLU A 8 -16.12 -7.29 18.27
N LEU A 9 -16.35 -7.25 16.97
CA LEU A 9 -15.95 -6.13 16.13
C LEU A 9 -16.92 -4.95 16.38
N GLY A 10 -16.36 -3.76 16.46
CA GLY A 10 -17.18 -2.55 16.50
C GLY A 10 -17.84 -2.24 15.14
N PRO A 11 -18.77 -1.29 15.09
CA PRO A 11 -19.55 -1.00 13.88
C PRO A 11 -18.72 -0.61 12.66
N VAL A 12 -17.57 0.04 12.87
CA VAL A 12 -16.65 0.40 11.78
C VAL A 12 -15.99 -0.85 11.21
N ALA A 13 -15.46 -1.72 12.07
CA ALA A 13 -14.80 -2.94 11.66
C ALA A 13 -15.77 -3.93 10.98
N GLU A 14 -17.02 -3.99 11.42
CA GLU A 14 -18.06 -4.79 10.75
C GLU A 14 -18.33 -4.30 9.32
N ARG A 15 -18.49 -2.97 9.14
CA ARG A 15 -18.68 -2.41 7.80
C ARG A 15 -17.47 -2.62 6.89
N VAL A 16 -16.25 -2.51 7.43
CA VAL A 16 -15.02 -2.85 6.70
C VAL A 16 -15.03 -4.31 6.26
N ARG A 17 -15.35 -5.23 7.18
CA ARG A 17 -15.47 -6.67 6.88
C ARG A 17 -16.44 -6.91 5.74
N ASP A 18 -17.66 -6.40 5.84
CA ASP A 18 -18.71 -6.64 4.86
C ASP A 18 -18.32 -6.17 3.46
N VAL A 19 -17.66 -5.00 3.35
CA VAL A 19 -17.20 -4.48 2.06
C VAL A 19 -16.07 -5.35 1.49
N VAL A 20 -15.06 -5.66 2.32
CA VAL A 20 -13.89 -6.42 1.87
C VAL A 20 -14.26 -7.85 1.50
N GLU A 21 -15.11 -8.53 2.28
CA GLU A 21 -15.61 -9.87 1.98
C GLU A 21 -16.38 -9.92 0.66
N ARG A 22 -17.27 -8.96 0.42
CA ARG A 22 -18.06 -8.90 -0.83
C ARG A 22 -17.16 -8.70 -2.06
N ILE A 23 -16.14 -7.84 -1.95
CA ILE A 23 -15.20 -7.61 -3.04
C ILE A 23 -14.29 -8.83 -3.23
N ALA A 24 -13.77 -9.39 -2.14
CA ALA A 24 -12.92 -10.59 -2.19
C ALA A 24 -13.67 -11.77 -2.85
N ALA A 25 -14.90 -12.05 -2.42
CA ALA A 25 -15.72 -13.12 -3.00
C ALA A 25 -16.06 -12.89 -4.49
N ALA A 26 -16.19 -11.63 -4.93
CA ALA A 26 -16.39 -11.31 -6.34
C ALA A 26 -15.12 -11.49 -7.19
N ILE A 27 -13.94 -11.36 -6.59
CA ILE A 27 -12.64 -11.60 -7.26
C ILE A 27 -12.36 -13.10 -7.33
N ASP A 28 -12.48 -13.78 -6.20
CA ASP A 28 -12.30 -15.23 -6.07
C ASP A 28 -13.04 -15.71 -4.79
N PRO A 29 -14.01 -16.64 -4.94
CA PRO A 29 -14.79 -17.17 -3.81
C PRO A 29 -13.97 -17.96 -2.78
N GLU A 30 -12.73 -18.36 -3.11
CA GLU A 30 -11.81 -19.03 -2.17
C GLU A 30 -11.04 -18.03 -1.27
N LEU A 31 -11.17 -16.73 -1.51
CA LEU A 31 -10.59 -15.72 -0.63
C LEU A 31 -11.39 -15.63 0.67
N ALA A 32 -10.72 -15.90 1.78
CA ALA A 32 -11.26 -15.69 3.12
C ALA A 32 -10.72 -14.38 3.71
N VAL A 33 -11.58 -13.63 4.40
CA VAL A 33 -11.21 -12.36 5.03
C VAL A 33 -11.27 -12.50 6.54
N THR A 34 -10.23 -12.07 7.23
CA THR A 34 -10.20 -11.90 8.68
C THR A 34 -10.03 -10.44 9.01
N VAL A 35 -10.73 -9.96 10.04
CA VAL A 35 -10.67 -8.57 10.48
C VAL A 35 -10.28 -8.50 11.95
N ALA A 36 -9.36 -7.60 12.26
CA ALA A 36 -8.97 -7.27 13.62
C ALA A 36 -9.14 -5.76 13.85
N GLU A 37 -9.60 -5.40 15.04
CA GLU A 37 -9.77 -4.02 15.48
C GLU A 37 -8.91 -3.76 16.71
N HIS A 38 -8.15 -2.65 16.67
CA HIS A 38 -7.29 -2.21 17.76
C HIS A 38 -7.46 -0.71 17.96
N GLY A 39 -8.32 -0.31 18.89
CA GLY A 39 -8.68 1.10 19.07
C GLY A 39 -9.36 1.64 17.80
N THR A 40 -8.79 2.68 17.19
CA THR A 40 -9.28 3.26 15.95
C THR A 40 -8.59 2.70 14.69
N ARG A 41 -7.90 1.56 14.81
CA ARG A 41 -7.26 0.88 13.68
C ARG A 41 -7.97 -0.42 13.35
N VAL A 42 -8.41 -0.57 12.10
CA VAL A 42 -9.02 -1.79 11.57
C VAL A 42 -8.11 -2.38 10.49
N VAL A 43 -7.78 -3.66 10.65
CA VAL A 43 -6.96 -4.39 9.68
C VAL A 43 -7.77 -5.56 9.13
N ALA A 44 -8.04 -5.54 7.83
CA ALA A 44 -8.65 -6.64 7.09
C ALA A 44 -7.58 -7.38 6.29
N VAL A 45 -7.47 -8.68 6.50
CA VAL A 45 -6.49 -9.53 5.80
C VAL A 45 -7.24 -10.58 4.98
N ALA A 46 -7.03 -10.56 3.66
CA ALA A 46 -7.50 -11.59 2.75
C ALA A 46 -6.44 -12.69 2.59
N SER A 47 -6.88 -13.95 2.58
CA SER A 47 -6.01 -15.12 2.45
C SER A 47 -6.71 -16.24 1.67
N GLY A 48 -5.95 -17.19 1.17
CA GLY A 48 -6.47 -18.24 0.26
C GLY A 48 -6.63 -17.71 -1.17
N GLY A 49 -7.23 -18.48 -2.04
CA GLY A 49 -7.59 -18.10 -3.40
C GLY A 49 -6.51 -17.37 -4.21
N ASP A 50 -6.94 -16.62 -5.23
CA ASP A 50 -6.07 -15.83 -6.09
C ASP A 50 -5.79 -14.42 -5.48
N THR A 51 -4.90 -14.36 -4.51
CA THR A 51 -4.46 -13.12 -3.89
C THR A 51 -3.78 -12.16 -4.89
N ALA A 52 -3.23 -12.65 -6.01
CA ALA A 52 -2.58 -11.80 -7.00
C ALA A 52 -3.60 -10.89 -7.71
N ARG A 53 -4.82 -11.40 -7.98
CA ARG A 53 -5.90 -10.59 -8.54
C ARG A 53 -6.38 -9.51 -7.56
N LEU A 54 -6.45 -9.83 -6.27
CA LEU A 54 -6.80 -8.87 -5.23
C LEU A 54 -5.73 -7.78 -5.08
N ILE A 55 -4.46 -8.12 -5.20
CA ILE A 55 -3.36 -7.14 -5.19
C ILE A 55 -3.47 -6.23 -6.42
N GLY A 56 -3.63 -6.83 -7.60
CA GLY A 56 -3.62 -6.11 -8.86
C GLY A 56 -2.25 -5.58 -9.26
N ARG A 57 -2.21 -4.86 -10.39
CA ARG A 57 -0.97 -4.30 -10.91
C ARG A 57 -0.43 -3.23 -9.95
N HIS A 58 0.79 -3.43 -9.43
CA HIS A 58 1.44 -2.52 -8.47
C HIS A 58 0.61 -2.19 -7.23
N GLY A 59 -0.29 -3.10 -6.80
CA GLY A 59 -1.14 -2.86 -5.62
C GLY A 59 -2.37 -1.98 -5.88
N GLN A 60 -2.67 -1.62 -7.10
CA GLN A 60 -3.79 -0.71 -7.42
C GLN A 60 -5.14 -1.25 -6.98
N THR A 61 -5.38 -2.56 -7.14
CA THR A 61 -6.65 -3.16 -6.73
C THR A 61 -6.81 -3.14 -5.21
N ILE A 62 -5.79 -3.58 -4.47
CA ILE A 62 -5.88 -3.61 -3.01
C ILE A 62 -5.97 -2.20 -2.39
N ASP A 63 -5.35 -1.20 -3.01
CA ASP A 63 -5.48 0.19 -2.59
C ASP A 63 -6.89 0.73 -2.88
N ALA A 64 -7.50 0.37 -4.02
CA ALA A 64 -8.89 0.71 -4.32
C ALA A 64 -9.87 0.05 -3.35
N VAL A 65 -9.65 -1.23 -3.01
CA VAL A 65 -10.46 -1.95 -2.01
C VAL A 65 -10.38 -1.28 -0.66
N GLN A 66 -9.19 -0.90 -0.21
CA GLN A 66 -9.01 -0.17 1.04
C GLN A 66 -9.74 1.18 1.02
N HIS A 67 -9.66 1.90 -0.08
CA HIS A 67 -10.35 3.18 -0.24
C HIS A 67 -11.88 3.04 -0.15
N LEU A 68 -12.43 2.03 -0.84
CA LEU A 68 -13.85 1.71 -0.80
C LEU A 68 -14.30 1.28 0.60
N ALA A 69 -13.52 0.44 1.27
CA ALA A 69 -13.80 0.02 2.64
C ALA A 69 -13.83 1.22 3.60
N ALA A 70 -12.85 2.11 3.52
CA ALA A 70 -12.83 3.33 4.32
C ALA A 70 -14.01 4.25 4.00
N ALA A 71 -14.28 4.51 2.73
CA ALA A 71 -15.39 5.36 2.30
C ALA A 71 -16.77 4.84 2.74
N ALA A 72 -16.96 3.53 2.81
CA ALA A 72 -18.20 2.91 3.25
C ALA A 72 -18.31 2.79 4.78
N ALA A 73 -17.17 2.61 5.48
CA ALA A 73 -17.19 2.33 6.91
C ALA A 73 -17.15 3.59 7.79
N LEU A 74 -16.56 4.68 7.33
CA LEU A 74 -16.32 5.87 8.15
C LEU A 74 -17.48 6.87 8.27
N PRO A 75 -18.46 6.97 7.36
CA PRO A 75 -19.57 7.91 7.55
C PRO A 75 -20.29 7.68 8.88
N GLY A 76 -20.41 8.76 9.68
CA GLY A 76 -21.05 8.71 11.00
C GLY A 76 -20.22 8.06 12.12
N SER A 77 -18.92 7.83 11.89
CA SER A 77 -17.98 7.44 12.95
C SER A 77 -17.24 8.66 13.50
N ASP A 78 -17.03 8.69 14.80
CA ASP A 78 -16.24 9.73 15.46
C ASP A 78 -14.75 9.36 15.46
N GLY A 79 -13.89 10.39 15.38
CA GLY A 79 -12.43 10.22 15.48
C GLY A 79 -11.71 9.90 14.17
N GLU A 80 -10.39 9.81 14.26
CA GLU A 80 -9.52 9.43 13.14
C GLU A 80 -9.34 7.91 13.11
N TRP A 81 -9.80 7.29 12.04
CA TRP A 81 -9.69 5.85 11.83
C TRP A 81 -8.61 5.51 10.80
N GLU A 82 -7.82 4.50 11.11
CA GLU A 82 -6.89 3.89 10.18
C GLU A 82 -7.47 2.56 9.67
N ILE A 83 -7.84 2.51 8.39
CA ILE A 83 -8.30 1.29 7.73
C ILE A 83 -7.17 0.72 6.88
N VAL A 84 -6.79 -0.53 7.12
CA VAL A 84 -5.76 -1.24 6.37
C VAL A 84 -6.35 -2.50 5.77
N VAL A 85 -6.19 -2.68 4.46
CA VAL A 85 -6.47 -3.93 3.77
C VAL A 85 -5.14 -4.51 3.26
N ASP A 86 -4.86 -5.77 3.60
CA ASP A 86 -3.65 -6.47 3.18
C ASP A 86 -3.95 -7.91 2.74
N THR A 87 -3.04 -8.50 2.03
CA THR A 87 -3.07 -9.93 1.67
C THR A 87 -1.66 -10.50 1.65
N ALA A 88 -1.48 -11.62 2.35
CA ALA A 88 -0.21 -12.34 2.43
C ALA A 88 1.00 -11.47 2.78
N GLY A 89 0.84 -10.36 3.51
CA GLY A 89 1.91 -9.41 3.82
C GLY A 89 2.44 -8.66 2.59
N TYR A 90 1.60 -8.41 1.59
CA TYR A 90 1.97 -7.72 0.36
C TYR A 90 2.57 -6.35 0.64
N ARG A 91 1.92 -5.54 1.51
CA ARG A 91 2.37 -4.16 1.77
C ARG A 91 3.80 -4.10 2.28
N MET A 92 4.17 -4.96 3.22
CA MET A 92 5.54 -5.02 3.75
C MET A 92 6.56 -5.48 2.69
N ARG A 93 6.21 -6.51 1.88
CA ARG A 93 7.09 -6.96 0.78
C ARG A 93 7.24 -5.88 -0.29
N ARG A 94 6.16 -5.18 -0.62
CA ARG A 94 6.16 -4.10 -1.61
C ARG A 94 7.02 -2.93 -1.14
N GLU A 95 6.89 -2.51 0.11
CA GLU A 95 7.73 -1.47 0.69
C GLU A 95 9.22 -1.81 0.64
N ARG A 96 9.59 -3.04 1.05
CA ARG A 96 10.99 -3.52 0.97
C ARG A 96 11.52 -3.47 -0.47
N ARG A 97 10.69 -3.88 -1.43
CA ARG A 97 11.04 -3.83 -2.84
C ARG A 97 11.25 -2.41 -3.34
N LEU A 98 10.37 -1.48 -2.95
CA LEU A 98 10.47 -0.06 -3.32
C LEU A 98 11.74 0.58 -2.74
N ARG A 99 12.08 0.29 -1.48
CA ARG A 99 13.32 0.73 -0.86
C ARG A 99 14.55 0.25 -1.65
N ALA A 100 14.58 -1.02 -2.01
CA ALA A 100 15.68 -1.59 -2.80
C ALA A 100 15.78 -0.97 -4.21
N LEU A 101 14.63 -0.74 -4.87
CA LEU A 101 14.58 -0.09 -6.18
C LEU A 101 15.06 1.38 -6.12
N ALA A 102 14.65 2.12 -5.08
CA ALA A 102 15.08 3.48 -4.85
C ALA A 102 16.61 3.58 -4.72
N LEU A 103 17.20 2.77 -3.84
CA LEU A 103 18.65 2.77 -3.62
C LEU A 103 19.43 2.35 -4.89
N LYS A 104 18.91 1.36 -5.63
CA LYS A 104 19.51 0.95 -6.90
C LYS A 104 19.45 2.06 -7.95
N ALA A 105 18.33 2.77 -8.03
CA ALA A 105 18.17 3.90 -8.95
C ALA A 105 19.11 5.07 -8.58
N ALA A 106 19.25 5.37 -7.28
CA ALA A 106 20.17 6.40 -6.80
C ALA A 106 21.62 6.08 -7.15
N ALA A 107 22.10 4.87 -6.82
CA ALA A 107 23.45 4.44 -7.16
C ALA A 107 23.71 4.48 -8.68
N ARG A 108 22.69 4.17 -9.48
CA ARG A 108 22.78 4.25 -10.93
C ARG A 108 22.80 5.67 -11.45
N ALA A 109 21.95 6.57 -10.88
CA ALA A 109 21.91 7.98 -11.26
C ALA A 109 23.24 8.66 -11.04
N VAL A 110 23.88 8.43 -9.88
CA VAL A 110 25.22 8.97 -9.56
C VAL A 110 26.28 8.40 -10.49
N ARG A 111 26.33 7.07 -10.67
CA ARG A 111 27.35 6.40 -11.50
C ARG A 111 27.28 6.82 -12.97
N GLU A 112 26.08 6.92 -13.53
CA GLU A 112 25.85 7.20 -14.95
C GLU A 112 25.68 8.70 -15.25
N VAL A 113 25.65 9.54 -14.20
CA VAL A 113 25.41 10.98 -14.28
C VAL A 113 24.17 11.31 -15.13
N ARG A 114 23.10 10.56 -14.93
CA ARG A 114 21.84 10.75 -15.68
C ARG A 114 20.62 10.39 -14.83
N PRO A 115 19.45 11.02 -15.09
CA PRO A 115 18.21 10.70 -14.42
C PRO A 115 17.80 9.23 -14.60
N GLN A 116 17.21 8.65 -13.54
CA GLN A 116 16.60 7.33 -13.54
C GLN A 116 15.13 7.45 -13.22
N ALA A 117 14.26 7.08 -14.16
CA ALA A 117 12.83 7.03 -13.94
C ALA A 117 12.44 5.65 -13.37
N LEU A 118 11.61 5.66 -12.32
CA LEU A 118 10.98 4.46 -11.77
C LEU A 118 9.65 4.18 -12.48
N GLU A 119 9.09 2.98 -12.24
CA GLU A 119 7.76 2.65 -12.74
C GLU A 119 6.67 3.52 -12.06
N PRO A 120 5.53 3.71 -12.72
CA PRO A 120 4.36 4.36 -12.09
C PRO A 120 3.96 3.68 -10.79
N MET A 121 3.65 4.49 -9.79
CA MET A 121 3.29 4.02 -8.44
C MET A 121 2.35 4.99 -7.73
N SER A 122 1.66 4.51 -6.70
CA SER A 122 0.73 5.33 -5.91
C SER A 122 1.43 6.47 -5.17
N SER A 123 0.66 7.46 -4.70
CA SER A 123 1.20 8.60 -3.92
C SER A 123 1.91 8.15 -2.64
N ALA A 124 1.37 7.13 -1.96
CA ALA A 124 1.99 6.54 -0.78
C ALA A 124 3.33 5.88 -1.11
N GLU A 125 3.41 5.15 -2.22
CA GLU A 125 4.63 4.51 -2.68
C GLU A 125 5.69 5.54 -3.12
N ARG A 126 5.28 6.61 -3.83
CA ARG A 126 6.19 7.71 -4.18
C ARG A 126 6.78 8.36 -2.93
N ARG A 127 5.98 8.52 -1.88
CA ARG A 127 6.46 9.04 -0.59
C ARG A 127 7.54 8.13 0.02
N ILE A 128 7.37 6.80 -0.03
CA ILE A 128 8.39 5.86 0.44
C ILE A 128 9.72 6.08 -0.29
N VAL A 129 9.68 6.18 -1.63
CA VAL A 129 10.89 6.42 -2.44
C VAL A 129 11.55 7.74 -2.07
N HIS A 130 10.78 8.84 -1.98
CA HIS A 130 11.31 10.14 -1.58
C HIS A 130 11.95 10.08 -0.20
N THR A 131 11.26 9.49 0.79
CA THR A 131 11.77 9.37 2.17
C THR A 131 13.08 8.55 2.24
N VAL A 132 13.14 7.43 1.50
CA VAL A 132 14.36 6.59 1.47
C VAL A 132 15.56 7.33 0.90
N LEU A 133 15.32 8.23 -0.05
CA LEU A 133 16.40 8.95 -0.75
C LEU A 133 16.70 10.34 -0.17
N LEU A 134 15.97 10.81 0.86
CA LEU A 134 16.25 12.07 1.51
C LEU A 134 17.66 12.17 2.06
N GLU A 135 18.21 11.07 2.56
CA GLU A 135 19.54 10.99 3.17
C GLU A 135 20.57 10.36 2.23
N TYR A 136 20.23 10.16 0.95
CA TYR A 136 21.17 9.60 -0.02
C TYR A 136 21.93 10.72 -0.73
N ASP A 137 23.23 10.81 -0.47
CA ASP A 137 24.08 11.85 -1.04
C ASP A 137 24.17 11.75 -2.58
N GLY A 138 24.20 12.92 -3.22
CA GLY A 138 24.43 13.04 -4.66
C GLY A 138 23.20 12.77 -5.52
N VAL A 139 22.00 12.73 -4.94
CA VAL A 139 20.75 12.64 -5.72
C VAL A 139 19.66 13.59 -5.21
N GLU A 140 18.77 13.94 -6.11
CA GLU A 140 17.49 14.59 -5.82
C GLU A 140 16.35 13.78 -6.45
N THR A 141 15.14 13.92 -5.92
CA THR A 141 13.97 13.19 -6.40
C THR A 141 12.82 14.10 -6.74
N ALA A 142 12.14 13.82 -7.86
CA ALA A 142 10.93 14.52 -8.28
C ALA A 142 9.84 13.53 -8.70
N SER A 143 8.57 13.86 -8.42
CA SER A 143 7.43 13.10 -8.96
C SER A 143 6.95 13.73 -10.26
N GLU A 144 6.94 12.94 -11.34
CA GLU A 144 6.56 13.36 -12.69
C GLU A 144 5.35 12.57 -13.22
N GLY A 145 4.71 13.10 -14.25
CA GLY A 145 3.54 12.50 -14.88
C GLY A 145 2.24 12.85 -14.16
N ARG A 146 1.16 12.21 -14.58
CA ARG A 146 -0.19 12.36 -14.01
C ARG A 146 -0.72 11.01 -13.56
N ASP A 147 -1.48 11.00 -12.46
CA ASP A 147 -2.12 9.77 -12.00
C ASP A 147 -3.08 9.21 -13.07
N PRO A 148 -3.15 7.91 -13.28
CA PRO A 148 -2.49 6.83 -12.53
C PRO A 148 -1.07 6.47 -13.00
N ALA A 149 -0.50 7.18 -13.99
CA ALA A 149 0.81 6.92 -14.58
C ALA A 149 1.94 7.76 -13.96
N ARG A 150 1.71 8.37 -12.79
CA ARG A 150 2.70 9.20 -12.11
C ARG A 150 3.80 8.37 -11.45
N TYR A 151 5.04 8.81 -11.58
CA TYR A 151 6.24 8.08 -11.16
C TYR A 151 7.27 9.01 -10.49
N VAL A 152 8.33 8.42 -9.92
CA VAL A 152 9.46 9.16 -9.35
C VAL A 152 10.64 9.12 -10.32
N VAL A 153 11.27 10.27 -10.52
CA VAL A 153 12.56 10.39 -11.19
C VAL A 153 13.63 10.71 -10.15
N VAL A 154 14.69 9.92 -10.15
CA VAL A 154 15.89 10.13 -9.34
C VAL A 154 16.95 10.76 -10.23
N ARG A 155 17.38 11.98 -9.90
CA ARG A 155 18.39 12.73 -10.66
C ARG A 155 19.69 12.81 -9.88
N PRO A 156 20.84 12.79 -10.54
CA PRO A 156 22.06 13.20 -9.85
C PRO A 156 21.93 14.66 -9.43
N SER A 157 22.29 14.99 -8.20
CA SER A 157 22.44 16.37 -7.78
C SER A 157 23.76 16.91 -8.27
N ASP A 158 23.81 18.20 -8.64
CA ASP A 158 25.06 18.86 -8.96
C ASP A 158 25.99 18.80 -7.72
N PRO A 159 27.26 18.46 -7.90
CA PRO A 159 28.20 18.58 -6.78
C PRO A 159 28.25 20.04 -6.32
N ALA A 160 28.00 20.26 -5.02
CA ALA A 160 28.09 21.55 -4.39
C ALA A 160 29.53 22.12 -4.44
#